data_fd3a752470568e0b711ef51c1aa17ea8
#
_entry.id   fd3a752470568e0b711ef51c1aa17ea8
#
_cell.length_a   1.000
_cell.length_b   1.000
_cell.length_c   1.000
_cell.angle_alpha   90.00
_cell.angle_beta   90.00
_cell.angle_gamma   90.00
#
_symmetry.space_group_name_H-M   'P 1'
#
loop_
_entity.id
_entity.type
_entity.pdbx_description
1 polymer ?
#
loop_
_entity_poly.entity_id
_entity_poly.type
_entity_poly.pdbx_seq_one_letter_code
_entity_poly.pdbx_strand_id
1 'polypeptide(L)'
;MNKIKEMLLKIGDFGKNPDGSYTRGCYSKEYFQAFNAVQEVMKQLGMETSSDAAGNIHGFYKGKNPSKKSIIIGSHLDTVPHGGLFDGAYGVAGALEVLRRLKDNQIELEHPLEIYGFNAEESNPIGGTFGSRAITGLVDVKQPGFKEAIEKYGHTPEEILACQRELKNVKCYLELHIEQGDRLYNEHLDVGVVSGIVGIVRFKVTAIGASNHAGTTMMKNRKDAMVAMAKLIAEGDKICREIDDTLVFTVGTIQCYPGKSRMYF
;
A
#
# COMPACT_ATOMS: atom_id res chain seq x y z
N MET A 1 -23.50 16.21 6.56
CA MET A 1 -22.77 14.91 6.71
C MET A 1 -21.32 15.11 6.26
N ASN A 2 -20.36 14.43 6.85
CA ASN A 2 -18.94 14.56 6.46
C ASN A 2 -18.73 13.89 5.10
N LYS A 3 -18.40 14.69 4.07
CA LYS A 3 -18.25 14.22 2.68
C LYS A 3 -17.11 13.22 2.49
N ILE A 4 -16.05 13.32 3.29
CA ILE A 4 -14.98 12.30 3.29
C ILE A 4 -15.57 10.97 3.74
N LYS A 5 -16.36 10.95 4.83
CA LYS A 5 -16.99 9.72 5.31
C LYS A 5 -17.94 9.11 4.28
N GLU A 6 -18.74 9.93 3.61
CA GLU A 6 -19.62 9.45 2.52
C GLU A 6 -18.81 8.79 1.40
N MET A 7 -17.73 9.43 0.98
CA MET A 7 -16.88 8.90 -0.09
C MET A 7 -16.17 7.61 0.34
N LEU A 8 -15.64 7.55 1.56
CA LEU A 8 -15.01 6.34 2.10
C LEU A 8 -15.98 5.16 2.15
N LEU A 9 -17.21 5.39 2.63
CA LEU A 9 -18.22 4.32 2.65
C LEU A 9 -18.58 3.87 1.24
N LYS A 10 -18.73 4.81 0.30
CA LYS A 10 -18.99 4.48 -1.12
C LYS A 10 -17.85 3.66 -1.74
N ILE A 11 -16.59 4.00 -1.49
CA ILE A 11 -15.42 3.21 -1.91
C ILE A 11 -15.45 1.83 -1.23
N GLY A 12 -15.75 1.80 0.07
CA GLY A 12 -15.79 0.61 0.88
C GLY A 12 -16.88 -0.39 0.49
N ASP A 13 -18.01 0.06 -0.08
CA ASP A 13 -19.06 -0.84 -0.58
C ASP A 13 -18.54 -1.84 -1.62
N PHE A 14 -17.44 -1.49 -2.30
CA PHE A 14 -16.73 -2.36 -3.23
C PHE A 14 -15.61 -3.12 -2.51
N GLY A 15 -15.80 -4.43 -2.34
CA GLY A 15 -14.85 -5.32 -1.68
C GLY A 15 -15.07 -5.53 -0.18
N LYS A 16 -16.21 -5.13 0.36
CA LYS A 16 -16.57 -5.39 1.76
C LYS A 16 -16.76 -6.89 2.02
N ASN A 17 -16.04 -7.41 3.01
CA ASN A 17 -16.13 -8.78 3.46
C ASN A 17 -17.22 -8.97 4.53
N PRO A 18 -17.72 -10.21 4.75
CA PRO A 18 -18.69 -10.52 5.79
C PRO A 18 -18.21 -10.21 7.22
N ASP A 19 -16.89 -10.24 7.46
CA ASP A 19 -16.27 -9.89 8.75
C ASP A 19 -16.10 -8.39 8.99
N GLY A 20 -16.55 -7.56 8.03
CA GLY A 20 -16.46 -6.10 8.10
C GLY A 20 -15.14 -5.52 7.59
N SER A 21 -14.17 -6.35 7.23
CA SER A 21 -12.95 -5.95 6.53
C SER A 21 -13.19 -5.69 5.04
N TYR A 22 -12.14 -5.28 4.32
CA TYR A 22 -12.23 -4.93 2.90
C TYR A 22 -11.13 -5.64 2.11
N THR A 23 -11.51 -6.18 0.94
CA THR A 23 -10.57 -6.80 -0.01
C THR A 23 -10.81 -6.23 -1.40
N ARG A 24 -9.89 -5.38 -1.83
CA ARG A 24 -9.92 -4.70 -3.13
C ARG A 24 -8.53 -4.77 -3.75
N GLY A 25 -8.17 -5.97 -4.19
CA GLY A 25 -6.84 -6.23 -4.78
C GLY A 25 -6.63 -5.48 -6.08
N CYS A 26 -5.37 -5.26 -6.43
CA CYS A 26 -4.99 -4.58 -7.67
C CYS A 26 -5.64 -5.24 -8.89
N TYR A 27 -6.10 -4.42 -9.85
CA TYR A 27 -6.78 -4.83 -11.08
C TYR A 27 -8.04 -5.71 -10.87
N SER A 28 -8.53 -5.86 -9.63
CA SER A 28 -9.74 -6.62 -9.38
C SER A 28 -11.01 -5.90 -9.86
N LYS A 29 -12.10 -6.63 -9.96
CA LYS A 29 -13.41 -6.05 -10.26
C LYS A 29 -13.79 -5.00 -9.23
N GLU A 30 -13.57 -5.27 -7.96
CA GLU A 30 -13.85 -4.41 -6.81
C GLU A 30 -13.02 -3.14 -6.89
N TYR A 31 -11.75 -3.26 -7.30
CA TYR A 31 -10.89 -2.10 -7.55
C TYR A 31 -11.48 -1.18 -8.63
N PHE A 32 -11.85 -1.73 -9.78
CA PHE A 32 -12.42 -0.93 -10.87
C PHE A 32 -13.81 -0.38 -10.56
N GLN A 33 -14.59 -1.00 -9.70
CA GLN A 33 -15.83 -0.43 -9.20
C GLN A 33 -15.57 0.80 -8.30
N ALA A 34 -14.62 0.71 -7.39
CA ALA A 34 -14.18 1.86 -6.57
C ALA A 34 -13.58 2.97 -7.44
N PHE A 35 -12.74 2.61 -8.41
CA PHE A 35 -12.19 3.51 -9.42
C PHE A 35 -13.29 4.30 -10.14
N ASN A 36 -14.32 3.63 -10.67
CA ASN A 36 -15.43 4.28 -11.36
C ASN A 36 -16.20 5.23 -10.42
N ALA A 37 -16.40 4.85 -9.17
CA ALA A 37 -17.06 5.70 -8.18
C ALA A 37 -16.27 6.98 -7.88
N VAL A 38 -14.93 6.89 -7.82
CA VAL A 38 -14.03 8.04 -7.67
C VAL A 38 -14.07 8.91 -8.92
N GLN A 39 -14.01 8.28 -10.11
CA GLN A 39 -14.05 8.99 -11.39
C GLN A 39 -15.32 9.84 -11.55
N GLU A 40 -16.47 9.30 -11.17
CA GLU A 40 -17.73 10.05 -11.21
C GLU A 40 -17.69 11.30 -10.32
N VAL A 41 -17.10 11.20 -9.13
CA VAL A 41 -16.94 12.38 -8.25
C VAL A 41 -15.96 13.38 -8.84
N MET A 42 -14.85 12.93 -9.45
CA MET A 42 -13.92 13.81 -10.17
C MET A 42 -14.62 14.60 -11.28
N LYS A 43 -15.44 13.93 -12.11
CA LYS A 43 -16.23 14.56 -13.17
C LYS A 43 -17.23 15.58 -12.61
N GLN A 44 -17.95 15.24 -11.54
CA GLN A 44 -18.89 16.15 -10.84
C GLN A 44 -18.18 17.39 -10.30
N LEU A 45 -16.92 17.26 -9.89
CA LEU A 45 -16.07 18.37 -9.47
C LEU A 45 -15.48 19.17 -10.66
N GLY A 46 -15.79 18.79 -11.91
CA GLY A 46 -15.33 19.49 -13.11
C GLY A 46 -13.89 19.15 -13.49
N MET A 47 -13.40 17.98 -13.12
CA MET A 47 -12.10 17.48 -13.56
C MET A 47 -12.23 16.75 -14.90
N GLU A 48 -11.25 16.91 -15.76
CA GLU A 48 -10.99 15.99 -16.87
C GLU A 48 -10.38 14.70 -16.31
N THR A 49 -10.91 13.55 -16.70
CA THR A 49 -10.47 12.27 -16.12
C THR A 49 -9.86 11.35 -17.17
N SER A 50 -8.81 10.64 -16.79
CA SER A 50 -8.14 9.62 -17.60
C SER A 50 -7.71 8.43 -16.74
N SER A 51 -7.25 7.39 -17.39
CA SER A 51 -6.60 6.24 -16.76
C SER A 51 -5.39 5.80 -17.58
N ASP A 52 -4.49 5.06 -16.97
CA ASP A 52 -3.31 4.50 -17.62
C ASP A 52 -3.28 2.96 -17.54
N ALA A 53 -2.32 2.33 -18.22
CA ALA A 53 -2.14 0.89 -18.22
C ALA A 53 -1.70 0.34 -16.86
N ALA A 54 -1.14 1.17 -15.98
CA ALA A 54 -0.87 0.79 -14.60
C ALA A 54 -2.15 0.70 -13.75
N GLY A 55 -3.30 1.06 -14.31
CA GLY A 55 -4.60 1.03 -13.64
C GLY A 55 -4.86 2.24 -12.74
N ASN A 56 -4.04 3.28 -12.82
CA ASN A 56 -4.25 4.51 -12.06
C ASN A 56 -5.44 5.29 -12.60
N ILE A 57 -6.21 5.91 -11.71
CA ILE A 57 -7.14 6.97 -12.07
C ILE A 57 -6.46 8.32 -11.91
N HIS A 58 -6.67 9.18 -12.88
CA HIS A 58 -6.16 10.54 -12.89
C HIS A 58 -7.28 11.53 -13.19
N GLY A 59 -7.37 12.58 -12.38
CA GLY A 59 -8.23 13.73 -12.61
C GLY A 59 -7.39 14.99 -12.75
N PHE A 60 -7.70 15.83 -13.72
CA PHE A 60 -7.03 17.10 -13.97
C PHE A 60 -8.01 18.26 -13.82
N TYR A 61 -7.68 19.21 -12.95
CA TYR A 61 -8.38 20.48 -12.76
C TYR A 61 -7.48 21.63 -13.19
N LYS A 62 -7.93 22.38 -14.17
CA LYS A 62 -7.10 23.31 -14.95
C LYS A 62 -6.47 24.46 -14.15
N GLY A 63 -7.15 24.98 -13.13
CA GLY A 63 -6.73 26.21 -12.43
C GLY A 63 -6.77 27.46 -13.35
N LYS A 64 -6.26 28.59 -12.87
CA LYS A 64 -6.20 29.86 -13.64
C LYS A 64 -5.14 29.81 -14.74
N ASN A 65 -4.00 29.19 -14.44
CA ASN A 65 -2.87 29.15 -15.36
C ASN A 65 -2.42 27.71 -15.63
N PRO A 66 -2.99 27.07 -16.67
CA PRO A 66 -2.72 25.66 -16.97
C PRO A 66 -1.28 25.39 -17.47
N SER A 67 -0.50 26.41 -17.79
CA SER A 67 0.91 26.24 -18.16
C SER A 67 1.87 26.20 -16.96
N LYS A 68 1.37 26.48 -15.74
CA LYS A 68 2.16 26.33 -14.52
C LYS A 68 2.31 24.84 -14.16
N LYS A 69 3.34 24.54 -13.38
CA LYS A 69 3.55 23.20 -12.81
C LYS A 69 2.36 22.77 -11.95
N SER A 70 1.93 21.55 -12.10
CA SER A 70 0.79 21.00 -11.36
C SER A 70 1.11 20.74 -9.89
N ILE A 71 0.13 20.90 -9.04
CA ILE A 71 0.10 20.31 -7.70
C ILE A 71 -0.60 18.96 -7.83
N ILE A 72 0.01 17.89 -7.36
CA ILE A 72 -0.59 16.57 -7.35
C ILE A 72 -0.99 16.22 -5.91
N ILE A 73 -2.21 15.73 -5.74
CA ILE A 73 -2.67 15.12 -4.48
C ILE A 73 -3.17 13.71 -4.81
N GLY A 74 -2.81 12.73 -4.01
CA GLY A 74 -3.27 11.37 -4.27
C GLY A 74 -2.87 10.39 -3.20
N SER A 75 -3.38 9.19 -3.33
CA SER A 75 -3.03 7.99 -2.59
C SER A 75 -3.53 6.78 -3.38
N HIS A 76 -3.55 5.57 -2.78
CA HIS A 76 -3.99 4.37 -3.46
C HIS A 76 -5.46 4.01 -3.18
N LEU A 77 -6.01 3.13 -4.01
CA LEU A 77 -7.37 2.61 -3.87
C LEU A 77 -7.42 1.11 -3.62
N ASP A 78 -6.36 0.37 -3.91
CA ASP A 78 -6.27 -1.04 -3.60
C ASP A 78 -6.08 -1.27 -2.09
N THR A 79 -6.34 -2.48 -1.64
CA THR A 79 -6.16 -2.93 -0.25
C THR A 79 -5.46 -4.27 -0.21
N VAL A 80 -4.81 -4.58 0.90
CA VAL A 80 -4.47 -5.96 1.25
C VAL A 80 -5.74 -6.80 1.42
N PRO A 81 -5.68 -8.14 1.32
CA PRO A 81 -6.76 -9.00 1.76
C PRO A 81 -7.14 -8.73 3.22
N HIS A 82 -8.44 -8.59 3.51
CA HIS A 82 -8.94 -8.22 4.84
C HIS A 82 -8.38 -6.92 5.40
N GLY A 83 -8.13 -5.94 4.54
CA GLY A 83 -7.63 -4.61 4.90
C GLY A 83 -8.67 -3.71 5.59
N GLY A 84 -8.24 -2.51 5.96
CA GLY A 84 -9.07 -1.47 6.55
C GLY A 84 -9.82 -0.62 5.52
N LEU A 85 -10.81 0.15 6.00
CA LEU A 85 -11.58 1.09 5.17
C LEU A 85 -10.74 2.32 4.76
N PHE A 86 -9.81 2.74 5.62
CA PHE A 86 -9.18 4.05 5.51
C PHE A 86 -7.88 4.04 4.72
N ASP A 87 -7.20 2.91 4.71
CA ASP A 87 -5.87 2.78 4.09
C ASP A 87 -5.92 3.14 2.61
N GLY A 88 -5.08 4.08 2.19
CA GLY A 88 -5.06 4.70 0.88
C GLY A 88 -6.32 5.47 0.50
N ALA A 89 -7.49 4.87 0.62
CA ALA A 89 -8.77 5.46 0.26
C ALA A 89 -9.04 6.81 0.97
N TYR A 90 -8.54 6.98 2.20
CA TYR A 90 -8.66 8.23 2.95
C TYR A 90 -7.94 9.40 2.25
N GLY A 91 -6.76 9.15 1.69
CA GLY A 91 -6.01 10.16 0.95
C GLY A 91 -6.73 10.60 -0.33
N VAL A 92 -7.29 9.64 -1.08
CA VAL A 92 -8.08 9.96 -2.29
C VAL A 92 -9.36 10.71 -1.95
N ALA A 93 -10.11 10.26 -0.92
CA ALA A 93 -11.32 10.95 -0.48
C ALA A 93 -11.01 12.37 0.05
N GLY A 94 -9.89 12.53 0.76
CA GLY A 94 -9.38 13.83 1.23
C GLY A 94 -9.04 14.78 0.09
N ALA A 95 -8.37 14.28 -0.95
CA ALA A 95 -8.02 15.08 -2.13
C ALA A 95 -9.27 15.62 -2.84
N LEU A 96 -10.30 14.79 -3.03
CA LEU A 96 -11.59 15.19 -3.61
C LEU A 96 -12.29 16.23 -2.75
N GLU A 97 -12.27 16.07 -1.43
CA GLU A 97 -12.87 17.03 -0.49
C GLU A 97 -12.14 18.38 -0.51
N VAL A 98 -10.81 18.38 -0.65
CA VAL A 98 -10.03 19.63 -0.80
C VAL A 98 -10.50 20.39 -2.03
N LEU A 99 -10.60 19.75 -3.20
CA LEU A 99 -11.08 20.42 -4.42
C LEU A 99 -12.54 20.91 -4.24
N ARG A 100 -13.41 20.10 -3.65
CA ARG A 100 -14.80 20.50 -3.38
C ARG A 100 -14.84 21.76 -2.52
N ARG A 101 -14.09 21.81 -1.42
CA ARG A 101 -14.07 22.99 -0.52
C ARG A 101 -13.51 24.23 -1.21
N LEU A 102 -12.48 24.09 -2.04
CA LEU A 102 -11.96 25.20 -2.81
C LEU A 102 -13.04 25.79 -3.73
N LYS A 103 -13.80 24.92 -4.42
CA LYS A 103 -14.90 25.36 -5.29
C LYS A 103 -16.06 25.98 -4.50
N ASP A 104 -16.50 25.35 -3.43
CA ASP A 104 -17.62 25.85 -2.59
C ASP A 104 -17.30 27.24 -2.00
N ASN A 105 -16.03 27.50 -1.68
CA ASN A 105 -15.57 28.79 -1.19
C ASN A 105 -15.08 29.74 -2.30
N GLN A 106 -15.28 29.40 -3.57
CA GLN A 106 -14.89 30.19 -4.73
C GLN A 106 -13.40 30.54 -4.74
N ILE A 107 -12.56 29.65 -4.17
CA ILE A 107 -11.10 29.80 -4.16
C ILE A 107 -10.57 29.23 -5.46
N GLU A 108 -10.05 30.09 -6.32
CA GLU A 108 -9.47 29.69 -7.58
C GLU A 108 -7.97 29.38 -7.40
N LEU A 109 -7.58 28.21 -7.84
CA LEU A 109 -6.19 27.78 -7.80
C LEU A 109 -5.40 28.44 -8.94
N GLU A 110 -4.25 28.96 -8.62
CA GLU A 110 -3.32 29.52 -9.60
C GLU A 110 -2.63 28.43 -10.45
N HIS A 111 -2.38 27.27 -9.86
CA HIS A 111 -1.78 26.10 -10.48
C HIS A 111 -2.84 25.07 -10.86
N PRO A 112 -2.60 24.25 -11.89
CA PRO A 112 -3.40 23.05 -12.09
C PRO A 112 -3.34 22.14 -10.87
N LEU A 113 -4.45 21.49 -10.56
CA LEU A 113 -4.53 20.45 -9.54
C LEU A 113 -4.78 19.11 -10.23
N GLU A 114 -3.98 18.13 -9.88
CA GLU A 114 -4.17 16.76 -10.31
C GLU A 114 -4.50 15.88 -9.11
N ILE A 115 -5.43 14.96 -9.28
CA ILE A 115 -5.77 13.97 -8.25
C ILE A 115 -5.51 12.58 -8.81
N TYR A 116 -4.73 11.79 -8.08
CA TYR A 116 -4.47 10.39 -8.40
C TYR A 116 -5.10 9.44 -7.40
N GLY A 117 -5.71 8.36 -7.92
CA GLY A 117 -5.95 7.13 -7.18
C GLY A 117 -5.05 6.06 -7.77
N PHE A 118 -3.98 5.71 -7.05
CA PHE A 118 -3.01 4.72 -7.54
C PHE A 118 -3.55 3.30 -7.40
N ASN A 119 -3.11 2.44 -8.32
CA ASN A 119 -3.35 0.99 -8.30
C ASN A 119 -2.10 0.26 -7.83
N ALA A 120 -2.30 -0.91 -7.20
CA ALA A 120 -1.23 -1.84 -6.84
C ALA A 120 -0.13 -1.19 -5.97
N GLU A 121 -0.53 -0.38 -5.00
CA GLU A 121 0.37 0.14 -3.98
C GLU A 121 0.76 -0.96 -3.02
N GLU A 122 -0.21 -1.74 -2.58
CA GLU A 122 -0.06 -2.83 -1.63
C GLU A 122 0.77 -3.99 -2.19
N SER A 123 1.11 -4.93 -1.34
CA SER A 123 1.89 -6.10 -1.73
C SER A 123 1.14 -6.94 -2.78
N ASN A 124 1.71 -7.08 -3.96
CA ASN A 124 1.12 -7.77 -5.10
C ASN A 124 2.21 -8.43 -5.99
N PRO A 125 1.85 -9.32 -6.95
CA PRO A 125 2.80 -10.04 -7.80
C PRO A 125 3.69 -9.17 -8.70
N ILE A 126 3.27 -7.92 -9.01
CA ILE A 126 4.04 -6.98 -9.84
C ILE A 126 4.90 -6.01 -9.01
N GLY A 127 4.88 -6.16 -7.69
CA GLY A 127 5.62 -5.35 -6.74
C GLY A 127 4.83 -4.15 -6.21
N GLY A 128 4.95 -3.87 -4.90
CA GLY A 128 4.26 -2.75 -4.25
C GLY A 128 4.62 -1.38 -4.82
N THR A 129 3.79 -0.37 -4.52
CA THR A 129 3.87 1.00 -5.05
C THR A 129 3.88 1.07 -6.59
N PHE A 130 3.30 0.05 -7.25
CA PHE A 130 3.43 -0.13 -8.70
C PHE A 130 2.87 1.06 -9.50
N GLY A 131 1.66 1.52 -9.18
CA GLY A 131 1.01 2.60 -9.90
C GLY A 131 1.82 3.90 -9.89
N SER A 132 2.32 4.31 -8.72
CA SER A 132 3.14 5.52 -8.58
C SER A 132 4.52 5.34 -9.21
N ARG A 133 5.13 4.14 -9.13
CA ARG A 133 6.40 3.86 -9.83
C ARG A 133 6.25 3.88 -11.34
N ALA A 134 5.11 3.46 -11.89
CA ALA A 134 4.86 3.53 -13.33
C ALA A 134 4.86 4.97 -13.83
N ILE A 135 4.15 5.87 -13.18
CA ILE A 135 4.12 7.29 -13.60
C ILE A 135 5.45 8.03 -13.37
N THR A 136 6.28 7.55 -12.44
CA THR A 136 7.60 8.14 -12.17
C THR A 136 8.74 7.50 -12.95
N GLY A 137 8.47 6.44 -13.74
CA GLY A 137 9.48 5.73 -14.53
C GLY A 137 10.42 4.85 -13.71
N LEU A 138 10.00 4.42 -12.52
CA LEU A 138 10.79 3.61 -11.58
C LEU A 138 10.46 2.11 -11.65
N VAL A 139 9.61 1.69 -12.58
CA VAL A 139 9.31 0.27 -12.79
C VAL A 139 10.43 -0.36 -13.62
N ASP A 140 11.10 -1.37 -13.08
CA ASP A 140 12.02 -2.20 -13.86
C ASP A 140 11.24 -3.31 -14.59
N VAL A 141 10.87 -3.04 -15.82
CA VAL A 141 10.14 -4.01 -16.67
C VAL A 141 10.98 -5.21 -17.09
N LYS A 142 12.33 -5.17 -16.86
CA LYS A 142 13.25 -6.27 -17.21
C LYS A 142 13.45 -7.24 -16.03
N GLN A 143 12.91 -6.93 -14.85
CA GLN A 143 13.05 -7.83 -13.72
C GLN A 143 12.40 -9.20 -14.02
N PRO A 144 13.00 -10.32 -13.58
CA PRO A 144 12.46 -11.66 -13.83
C PRO A 144 11.01 -11.79 -13.33
N GLY A 145 10.12 -12.32 -14.17
CA GLY A 145 8.71 -12.55 -13.85
C GLY A 145 7.80 -11.32 -14.02
N PHE A 146 8.33 -10.13 -14.32
CA PHE A 146 7.48 -8.96 -14.49
C PHE A 146 6.53 -9.09 -15.68
N LYS A 147 7.05 -9.50 -16.84
CA LYS A 147 6.26 -9.67 -18.06
C LYS A 147 5.08 -10.62 -17.81
N GLU A 148 5.37 -11.80 -17.29
CA GLU A 148 4.36 -12.81 -16.98
C GLU A 148 3.34 -12.33 -15.94
N ALA A 149 3.75 -11.48 -15.01
CA ALA A 149 2.87 -10.92 -14.00
C ALA A 149 1.92 -9.88 -14.57
N ILE A 150 2.41 -8.96 -15.43
CA ILE A 150 1.58 -7.88 -15.98
C ILE A 150 0.67 -8.37 -17.11
N GLU A 151 1.09 -9.36 -17.90
CA GLU A 151 0.27 -9.98 -18.94
C GLU A 151 -0.98 -10.68 -18.37
N LYS A 152 -0.96 -11.15 -17.11
CA LYS A 152 -2.17 -11.67 -16.42
C LYS A 152 -3.26 -10.63 -16.24
N TYR A 153 -2.88 -9.35 -16.22
CA TYR A 153 -3.80 -8.23 -16.13
C TYR A 153 -4.15 -7.63 -17.49
N GLY A 154 -3.66 -8.24 -18.59
CA GLY A 154 -3.97 -7.84 -19.97
C GLY A 154 -3.13 -6.68 -20.50
N HIS A 155 -1.98 -6.40 -19.85
CA HIS A 155 -1.07 -5.32 -20.26
C HIS A 155 0.30 -5.83 -20.66
N THR A 156 1.04 -5.01 -21.40
CA THR A 156 2.43 -5.29 -21.82
C THR A 156 3.42 -4.42 -21.07
N PRO A 157 4.70 -4.83 -20.99
CA PRO A 157 5.76 -3.99 -20.42
C PRO A 157 5.88 -2.61 -21.09
N GLU A 158 5.66 -2.54 -22.40
CA GLU A 158 5.72 -1.30 -23.21
C GLU A 158 4.61 -0.33 -22.80
N GLU A 159 3.38 -0.82 -22.58
CA GLU A 159 2.28 0.00 -22.10
C GLU A 159 2.56 0.57 -20.70
N ILE A 160 3.22 -0.20 -19.82
CA ILE A 160 3.62 0.29 -18.50
C ILE A 160 4.71 1.37 -18.60
N LEU A 161 5.69 1.20 -19.49
CA LEU A 161 6.70 2.24 -19.73
C LEU A 161 6.07 3.53 -20.27
N ALA A 162 5.00 3.42 -21.08
CA ALA A 162 4.27 4.56 -21.62
C ALA A 162 3.47 5.34 -20.54
N CYS A 163 3.26 4.79 -19.34
CA CYS A 163 2.64 5.51 -18.23
C CYS A 163 3.53 6.63 -17.67
N GLN A 164 4.84 6.59 -17.95
CA GLN A 164 5.78 7.57 -17.42
C GLN A 164 5.43 8.99 -17.86
N ARG A 165 5.40 9.92 -16.90
CA ARG A 165 5.17 11.34 -17.11
C ARG A 165 6.42 12.18 -16.88
N GLU A 166 6.43 13.40 -17.43
CA GLU A 166 7.49 14.37 -17.19
C GLU A 166 7.35 15.04 -15.81
N LEU A 167 8.16 14.64 -14.84
CA LEU A 167 8.13 15.16 -13.48
C LEU A 167 8.54 16.64 -13.37
N LYS A 168 9.26 17.18 -14.38
CA LYS A 168 9.61 18.62 -14.42
C LYS A 168 8.39 19.56 -14.40
N ASN A 169 7.22 19.05 -14.82
CA ASN A 169 5.96 19.78 -14.82
C ASN A 169 5.15 19.64 -13.52
N VAL A 170 5.71 18.97 -12.51
CA VAL A 170 5.13 18.83 -11.18
C VAL A 170 5.77 19.83 -10.23
N LYS A 171 4.96 20.59 -9.49
CA LYS A 171 5.39 21.51 -8.46
C LYS A 171 5.66 20.79 -7.14
N CYS A 172 4.70 19.98 -6.71
CA CYS A 172 4.80 19.14 -5.53
C CYS A 172 3.78 18.00 -5.62
N TYR A 173 4.02 16.96 -4.84
CA TYR A 173 3.09 15.90 -4.53
C TYR A 173 2.73 15.97 -3.05
N LEU A 174 1.46 15.80 -2.74
CA LEU A 174 0.92 15.75 -1.38
C LEU A 174 0.12 14.47 -1.21
N GLU A 175 0.33 13.80 -0.11
CA GLU A 175 -0.44 12.62 0.25
C GLU A 175 -0.92 12.71 1.68
N LEU A 176 -2.23 12.62 1.87
CA LEU A 176 -2.84 12.38 3.16
C LEU A 176 -2.93 10.87 3.36
N HIS A 177 -2.35 10.37 4.44
CA HIS A 177 -2.38 8.96 4.76
C HIS A 177 -2.70 8.73 6.24
N ILE A 178 -3.24 7.57 6.58
CA ILE A 178 -3.35 7.15 7.97
C ILE A 178 -1.96 6.84 8.51
N GLU A 179 -1.76 6.97 9.81
CA GLU A 179 -0.45 6.73 10.43
C GLU A 179 0.00 5.26 10.32
N GLN A 180 -0.94 4.32 10.28
CA GLN A 180 -0.71 2.86 10.36
C GLN A 180 0.05 2.47 11.65
N GLY A 181 -0.04 3.29 12.67
CA GLY A 181 0.59 3.14 13.97
C GLY A 181 -0.22 3.86 15.04
N ASP A 182 0.37 4.08 16.19
CA ASP A 182 -0.31 4.63 17.37
C ASP A 182 0.43 5.82 18.02
N ARG A 183 1.50 6.32 17.39
CA ARG A 183 2.30 7.41 17.95
C ARG A 183 1.52 8.72 18.03
N LEU A 184 0.92 9.17 16.92
CA LEU A 184 0.09 10.38 16.92
C LEU A 184 -1.11 10.23 17.86
N TYR A 185 -1.72 9.04 17.85
CA TYR A 185 -2.84 8.74 18.74
C TYR A 185 -2.44 8.86 20.21
N ASN A 186 -1.32 8.26 20.62
CA ASN A 186 -0.82 8.29 21.99
C ASN A 186 -0.37 9.69 22.42
N GLU A 187 0.12 10.50 21.49
CA GLU A 187 0.52 11.89 21.72
C GLU A 187 -0.64 12.89 21.58
N HIS A 188 -1.86 12.40 21.26
CA HIS A 188 -3.06 13.23 21.03
C HIS A 188 -2.87 14.28 19.93
N LEU A 189 -2.16 13.92 18.87
CA LEU A 189 -1.92 14.76 17.70
C LEU A 189 -2.85 14.36 16.55
N ASP A 190 -3.51 15.34 15.96
CA ASP A 190 -4.43 15.11 14.84
C ASP A 190 -3.69 14.89 13.51
N VAL A 191 -2.50 15.47 13.33
CA VAL A 191 -1.73 15.43 12.09
C VAL A 191 -0.23 15.43 12.40
N GLY A 192 0.53 14.66 11.62
CA GLY A 192 1.99 14.67 11.62
C GLY A 192 2.54 14.84 10.21
N VAL A 193 3.67 15.51 10.08
CA VAL A 193 4.41 15.58 8.82
C VAL A 193 5.44 14.46 8.80
N VAL A 194 5.36 13.60 7.77
CA VAL A 194 6.31 12.49 7.62
C VAL A 194 7.70 13.04 7.32
N SER A 195 8.66 12.72 8.16
CA SER A 195 10.07 13.12 7.99
C SER A 195 10.93 12.06 7.32
N GLY A 196 10.45 10.81 7.26
CA GLY A 196 11.12 9.69 6.63
C GLY A 196 10.26 8.44 6.61
N ILE A 197 10.56 7.53 5.70
CA ILE A 197 9.94 6.21 5.60
C ILE A 197 10.90 5.19 6.15
N VAL A 198 10.38 4.27 6.99
CA VAL A 198 11.20 3.20 7.59
C VAL A 198 11.73 2.24 6.52
N GLY A 199 13.00 1.84 6.67
CA GLY A 199 13.57 0.79 5.86
C GLY A 199 13.08 -0.59 6.30
N ILE A 200 12.86 -1.50 5.36
CA ILE A 200 12.43 -2.88 5.62
C ILE A 200 13.55 -3.83 5.19
N VAL A 201 13.97 -4.69 6.11
CA VAL A 201 14.88 -5.80 5.80
C VAL A 201 14.14 -7.11 6.06
N ARG A 202 14.15 -8.01 5.09
CA ARG A 202 13.47 -9.32 5.18
C ARG A 202 14.48 -10.44 5.14
N PHE A 203 14.34 -11.39 6.06
CA PHE A 203 15.17 -12.57 6.14
C PHE A 203 14.32 -13.84 6.02
N LYS A 204 14.90 -14.85 5.37
CA LYS A 204 14.49 -16.23 5.50
C LYS A 204 15.56 -16.94 6.33
N VAL A 205 15.19 -17.37 7.52
CA VAL A 205 16.08 -18.13 8.41
C VAL A 205 15.68 -19.60 8.37
N THR A 206 16.64 -20.49 8.21
CA THR A 206 16.43 -21.94 8.21
C THR A 206 17.29 -22.57 9.28
N ALA A 207 16.65 -23.24 10.26
CA ALA A 207 17.33 -24.07 11.23
C ALA A 207 17.24 -25.54 10.79
N ILE A 208 18.36 -26.23 10.75
CA ILE A 208 18.44 -27.65 10.36
C ILE A 208 18.81 -28.44 11.60
N GLY A 209 17.90 -29.30 12.04
CA GLY A 209 18.06 -30.19 13.17
C GLY A 209 18.20 -31.66 12.76
N ALA A 210 18.00 -32.55 13.74
CA ALA A 210 17.96 -33.99 13.51
C ALA A 210 16.74 -34.58 14.19
N SER A 211 15.78 -35.04 13.40
CA SER A 211 14.57 -35.67 13.94
C SER A 211 14.87 -36.97 14.66
N ASN A 212 14.31 -37.13 15.85
CA ASN A 212 14.46 -38.35 16.63
C ASN A 212 13.25 -38.58 17.54
N HIS A 213 13.23 -39.68 18.26
CA HIS A 213 12.10 -40.04 19.12
C HIS A 213 11.90 -39.05 20.28
N ALA A 214 10.70 -38.50 20.42
CA ALA A 214 10.40 -37.43 21.37
C ALA A 214 10.55 -37.85 22.82
N GLY A 215 10.21 -39.10 23.17
CA GLY A 215 10.19 -39.57 24.54
C GLY A 215 11.49 -40.25 25.02
N THR A 216 12.36 -40.74 24.12
CA THR A 216 13.53 -41.55 24.49
C THR A 216 14.87 -40.87 24.20
N THR A 217 14.89 -39.86 23.31
CA THR A 217 16.13 -39.13 23.03
C THR A 217 16.46 -38.15 24.16
N MET A 218 17.55 -38.37 24.85
CA MET A 218 17.98 -37.50 25.95
C MET A 218 18.21 -36.06 25.46
N MET A 219 17.88 -35.06 26.29
CA MET A 219 18.02 -33.62 25.96
C MET A 219 19.43 -33.26 25.48
N LYS A 220 20.48 -33.80 26.08
CA LYS A 220 21.87 -33.53 25.69
C LYS A 220 22.24 -34.01 24.28
N ASN A 221 21.46 -34.92 23.70
CA ASN A 221 21.72 -35.51 22.38
C ASN A 221 20.81 -34.89 21.30
N ARG A 222 19.92 -33.96 21.67
CA ARG A 222 18.98 -33.33 20.71
C ARG A 222 19.64 -32.25 19.91
N LYS A 223 19.35 -32.25 18.60
CA LYS A 223 19.57 -31.14 17.66
C LYS A 223 18.21 -30.64 17.21
N ASP A 224 17.54 -29.92 18.08
CA ASP A 224 16.14 -29.50 17.90
C ASP A 224 16.08 -28.14 17.22
N ALA A 225 15.65 -28.11 15.96
CA ALA A 225 15.57 -26.91 15.15
C ALA A 225 14.49 -25.94 15.66
N MET A 226 13.38 -26.45 16.20
CA MET A 226 12.32 -25.61 16.77
C MET A 226 12.81 -24.87 18.01
N VAL A 227 13.52 -25.55 18.90
CA VAL A 227 14.10 -24.91 20.09
C VAL A 227 15.14 -23.86 19.72
N ALA A 228 15.96 -24.13 18.69
CA ALA A 228 16.93 -23.16 18.19
C ALA A 228 16.22 -21.92 17.61
N MET A 229 15.18 -22.12 16.81
CA MET A 229 14.41 -21.03 16.23
C MET A 229 13.64 -20.22 17.29
N ALA A 230 13.04 -20.88 18.31
CA ALA A 230 12.37 -20.21 19.41
C ALA A 230 13.32 -19.28 20.18
N LYS A 231 14.56 -19.74 20.44
CA LYS A 231 15.59 -18.91 21.07
C LYS A 231 16.00 -17.73 20.20
N LEU A 232 16.16 -17.93 18.89
CA LEU A 232 16.49 -16.85 17.96
C LEU A 232 15.39 -15.78 17.92
N ILE A 233 14.13 -16.20 17.90
CA ILE A 233 12.98 -15.28 17.89
C ILE A 233 12.93 -14.49 19.21
N ALA A 234 13.05 -15.16 20.34
CA ALA A 234 13.02 -14.50 21.64
C ALA A 234 14.17 -13.50 21.82
N GLU A 235 15.38 -13.87 21.38
CA GLU A 235 16.54 -12.97 21.47
C GLU A 235 16.41 -11.80 20.48
N GLY A 236 15.87 -12.03 19.27
CA GLY A 236 15.59 -10.98 18.29
C GLY A 236 14.60 -9.93 18.82
N ASP A 237 13.51 -10.36 19.43
CA ASP A 237 12.53 -9.45 20.06
C ASP A 237 13.20 -8.62 21.19
N LYS A 238 13.96 -9.27 22.05
CA LYS A 238 14.67 -8.61 23.15
C LYS A 238 15.67 -7.57 22.63
N ILE A 239 16.53 -7.94 21.67
CA ILE A 239 17.55 -7.06 21.12
C ILE A 239 16.90 -5.83 20.48
N CYS A 240 15.80 -5.99 19.72
CA CYS A 240 15.12 -4.87 19.09
C CYS A 240 14.57 -3.87 20.10
N ARG A 241 14.02 -4.34 21.22
CA ARG A 241 13.55 -3.47 22.31
C ARG A 241 14.68 -2.75 23.06
N GLU A 242 15.87 -3.33 23.10
CA GLU A 242 17.03 -2.76 23.78
C GLU A 242 17.80 -1.75 22.92
N ILE A 243 17.74 -1.87 21.58
CA ILE A 243 18.52 -1.02 20.66
C ILE A 243 17.85 0.32 20.44
N ASP A 244 16.56 0.34 20.08
CA ASP A 244 15.85 1.57 19.73
C ASP A 244 14.33 1.33 19.75
N ASP A 245 13.58 2.23 20.40
CA ASP A 245 12.12 2.15 20.53
C ASP A 245 11.38 2.26 19.18
N THR A 246 12.06 2.69 18.14
CA THR A 246 11.49 2.79 16.78
C THR A 246 11.72 1.54 15.93
N LEU A 247 12.57 0.62 16.40
CA LEU A 247 12.88 -0.61 15.69
C LEU A 247 11.76 -1.64 15.85
N VAL A 248 11.33 -2.23 14.75
CA VAL A 248 10.25 -3.23 14.73
C VAL A 248 10.81 -4.58 14.27
N PHE A 249 10.46 -5.64 14.99
CA PHE A 249 10.81 -7.02 14.67
C PHE A 249 9.53 -7.86 14.52
N THR A 250 9.35 -8.49 13.37
CA THR A 250 8.15 -9.28 13.08
C THR A 250 8.51 -10.64 12.48
N VAL A 251 7.94 -11.70 13.04
CA VAL A 251 8.00 -13.05 12.47
C VAL A 251 6.67 -13.32 11.76
N GLY A 252 6.64 -13.13 10.44
CA GLY A 252 5.42 -13.25 9.65
C GLY A 252 4.98 -14.70 9.37
N THR A 253 5.94 -15.66 9.31
CA THR A 253 5.64 -17.07 9.00
C THR A 253 6.63 -17.99 9.67
N ILE A 254 6.12 -19.07 10.25
CA ILE A 254 6.93 -20.19 10.75
C ILE A 254 6.44 -21.48 10.08
N GLN A 255 7.38 -22.26 9.55
CA GLN A 255 7.10 -23.58 9.00
C GLN A 255 8.02 -24.60 9.63
N CYS A 256 7.48 -25.73 10.04
CA CYS A 256 8.22 -26.83 10.64
C CYS A 256 8.01 -28.11 9.86
N TYR A 257 9.10 -28.76 9.48
CA TYR A 257 9.09 -30.02 8.74
C TYR A 257 9.87 -31.09 9.48
N PRO A 258 9.40 -32.34 9.51
CA PRO A 258 8.15 -32.89 8.95
C PRO A 258 6.91 -32.62 9.83
N GLY A 259 6.95 -31.90 10.94
CA GLY A 259 5.81 -31.46 11.75
C GLY A 259 5.02 -32.61 12.38
N LYS A 260 5.68 -33.64 12.92
CA LYS A 260 5.03 -34.82 13.50
C LYS A 260 5.07 -34.79 15.02
N SER A 261 3.95 -35.03 15.70
CA SER A 261 3.81 -34.92 17.18
C SER A 261 4.65 -35.88 18.00
N ARG A 262 5.18 -36.97 17.43
CA ARG A 262 6.00 -37.97 18.13
C ARG A 262 7.51 -37.84 17.91
N MET A 263 7.94 -36.78 17.26
CA MET A 263 9.34 -36.48 16.95
C MET A 263 9.64 -35.02 17.32
N TYR A 264 10.87 -34.73 17.75
CA TYR A 264 11.39 -33.34 17.79
C TYR A 264 12.15 -33.04 16.48
N PHE A 265 12.43 -31.78 16.22
CA PHE A 265 13.00 -31.32 14.96
C PHE A 265 14.23 -30.45 15.15
#